data_e2f6f1070e584acd9a9522eaf934a740
#
_entry.id   e2f6f1070e584acd9a9522eaf934a740
#
_cell.length_a   1.000
_cell.length_b   1.000
_cell.length_c   1.000
_cell.angle_alpha   90.00
_cell.angle_beta   90.00
_cell.angle_gamma   90.00
#
_symmetry.space_group_name_H-M   'P 1'
#
loop_
_entity.id
_entity.type
_entity.pdbx_description
1 polymer ?
#
loop_
_entity_poly.entity_id
_entity_poly.type
_entity_poly.pdbx_seq_one_letter_code
_entity_poly.pdbx_strand_id
1 'polypeptide(L)'
;MRRIGTWIAVGGLLMGVAACGGGSTGSTGQATSKAQQLSVGFVAEPANLDFTSTEGAAIPQALLVNVYEGLVKLDQDGKIQPLLAEKWEVSPDRKTYTFSLRKGVTFSDGKPFTADDVIFSLNRVKTDWKLKIKAQLDVIDKVDKDDDQTAIVTLKHPSNGFLYSMATRLGAMFSRTGVSDLANKPIGTGPYTLGSWKRGDSIQLTANPSYWGTKPALSPITLKYFKDATAMNNALLTGGIDVISSVQAPESLQQFSDPNRFQTVEGTTNGEVVLSLNNARPPFSDKKVRQAVRYAIDHKALIDTAWAGRGQPIGTMVPPTDPWYEDRTGDYPYDQAKAKQLLGGKTYNVKMRIPNLPYAVASAQVVKSQLAQVGINADIEPLEFPARWLDVVFKQGDYDMSIINHVEPRDMGIFADKSYYFHYDNPQFGKLLAQADEGSEQQQVDDLKQAAKLLSDDAAADWLFLFPNLIVAKKDVTGLPKNAIAESFDFTGLAKQ
;
A
#
# COMPACT_ATOMS: atom_id res chain seq x y z
N MET A 1 22.86 62.13 25.30
CA MET A 1 22.58 63.08 26.46
C MET A 1 21.65 62.38 27.44
N ARG A 2 22.11 62.35 28.70
CA ARG A 2 21.40 62.04 29.98
C ARG A 2 20.75 60.64 30.07
N ARG A 3 21.37 59.70 30.80
CA ARG A 3 21.64 59.54 32.26
C ARG A 3 20.42 59.29 33.11
N ILE A 4 20.42 58.11 33.75
CA ILE A 4 20.48 57.71 35.19
C ILE A 4 19.02 57.47 35.72
N GLY A 5 18.72 56.38 36.39
CA GLY A 5 19.22 55.89 37.65
C GLY A 5 18.62 54.61 38.16
N THR A 6 19.49 53.94 38.79
CA THR A 6 19.37 52.79 39.68
C THR A 6 18.65 53.13 40.99
N TRP A 7 17.91 52.21 41.59
CA TRP A 7 17.86 52.05 43.04
C TRP A 7 17.54 50.60 43.44
N ILE A 8 18.39 50.09 44.30
CA ILE A 8 18.37 48.84 45.04
C ILE A 8 17.60 49.07 46.33
N ALA A 9 16.83 48.10 46.81
CA ALA A 9 16.50 47.97 48.22
C ALA A 9 16.37 46.49 48.61
N VAL A 10 17.23 46.16 49.58
CA VAL A 10 17.42 44.90 50.28
C VAL A 10 16.57 44.91 51.55
N GLY A 11 16.16 43.73 52.02
CA GLY A 11 15.68 43.47 53.40
C GLY A 11 14.52 42.48 53.39
N GLY A 12 14.50 41.39 54.08
CA GLY A 12 15.20 40.82 55.18
C GLY A 12 14.33 39.74 55.82
N LEU A 13 14.95 38.70 56.20
CA LEU A 13 14.54 37.53 56.98
C LEU A 13 13.34 37.72 57.97
N LEU A 14 12.52 36.60 58.08
CA LEU A 14 12.27 36.00 59.41
C LEU A 14 11.61 34.60 59.27
N MET A 15 12.14 33.67 60.07
CA MET A 15 11.72 32.29 60.26
C MET A 15 10.38 32.21 61.05
N GLY A 16 9.64 31.15 60.74
CA GLY A 16 8.54 30.66 61.55
C GLY A 16 8.33 29.20 61.40
N VAL A 17 8.91 28.36 62.24
CA VAL A 17 8.66 26.93 62.41
C VAL A 17 7.41 26.76 63.26
N ALA A 18 6.43 25.98 62.77
CA ALA A 18 5.48 25.30 63.64
C ALA A 18 5.06 23.99 62.96
N ALA A 19 5.38 22.90 63.65
CA ALA A 19 4.96 21.54 63.32
C ALA A 19 3.55 21.29 63.90
N CYS A 20 2.76 20.47 63.26
CA CYS A 20 2.07 19.28 63.78
C CYS A 20 0.82 18.93 62.98
N GLY A 21 0.76 17.68 62.54
CA GLY A 21 -0.40 16.87 62.80
C GLY A 21 -1.24 16.42 61.56
N GLY A 22 -0.96 15.29 61.01
CA GLY A 22 -1.94 14.23 60.79
C GLY A 22 -2.96 14.37 59.63
N GLY A 23 -2.85 13.47 58.66
CA GLY A 23 -3.93 13.18 57.72
C GLY A 23 -3.43 12.74 56.36
N SER A 24 -2.86 11.54 56.28
CA SER A 24 -2.58 10.89 55.00
C SER A 24 -3.88 10.39 54.35
N THR A 25 -4.45 11.16 53.46
CA THR A 25 -5.32 10.64 52.43
C THR A 25 -4.48 10.47 51.19
N GLY A 26 -4.08 9.21 50.93
CA GLY A 26 -3.40 8.82 49.71
C GLY A 26 -4.29 9.08 48.50
N SER A 27 -4.11 10.21 47.86
CA SER A 27 -4.54 10.41 46.50
C SER A 27 -3.54 9.63 45.63
N THR A 28 -3.91 8.41 45.26
CA THR A 28 -3.29 7.71 44.13
C THR A 28 -3.64 8.53 42.90
N GLY A 29 -2.81 9.53 42.63
CA GLY A 29 -2.77 10.19 41.33
C GLY A 29 -2.35 9.12 40.32
N GLN A 30 -3.34 8.61 39.61
CA GLN A 30 -3.11 7.87 38.38
C GLN A 30 -2.38 8.84 37.45
N ALA A 31 -1.06 8.67 37.35
CA ALA A 31 -0.27 9.35 36.35
C ALA A 31 -0.83 8.88 35.01
N THR A 32 -1.66 9.71 34.39
CA THR A 32 -2.03 9.54 32.99
C THR A 32 -0.74 9.69 32.22
N SER A 33 -0.12 8.57 31.81
CA SER A 33 1.03 8.56 30.94
C SER A 33 0.63 9.31 29.69
N LYS A 34 1.26 10.45 29.46
CA LYS A 34 1.05 11.24 28.24
C LYS A 34 1.33 10.32 27.06
N ALA A 35 0.35 10.08 26.18
CA ALA A 35 0.51 9.21 25.03
C ALA A 35 1.77 9.63 24.27
N GLN A 36 2.63 8.66 23.95
CA GLN A 36 3.88 8.94 23.26
C GLN A 36 3.60 9.25 21.77
N GLN A 37 4.35 10.17 21.21
CA GLN A 37 4.23 10.58 19.80
C GLN A 37 5.11 9.70 18.91
N LEU A 38 4.67 9.50 17.66
CA LEU A 38 5.48 8.86 16.64
C LEU A 38 5.50 9.71 15.36
N SER A 39 6.67 9.85 14.75
CA SER A 39 6.82 10.48 13.44
C SER A 39 7.35 9.46 12.44
N VAL A 40 6.62 9.26 11.34
CA VAL A 40 6.94 8.28 10.29
C VAL A 40 7.19 9.00 8.97
N GLY A 41 8.31 8.72 8.32
CA GLY A 41 8.66 9.26 7.01
C GLY A 41 8.04 8.44 5.87
N PHE A 42 7.40 9.12 4.93
CA PHE A 42 6.80 8.57 3.72
C PHE A 42 7.31 9.29 2.46
N VAL A 43 7.30 8.61 1.32
CA VAL A 43 7.81 9.13 0.04
C VAL A 43 6.77 9.87 -0.78
N ALA A 44 5.48 9.63 -0.54
CA ALA A 44 4.40 10.21 -1.34
C ALA A 44 3.32 10.81 -0.44
N GLU A 45 3.10 12.12 -0.61
CA GLU A 45 1.96 12.81 0.01
C GLU A 45 0.68 12.53 -0.79
N PRO A 46 -0.46 12.21 -0.14
CA PRO A 46 -1.75 12.16 -0.83
C PRO A 46 -2.10 13.50 -1.48
N ALA A 47 -2.62 13.48 -2.71
CA ALA A 47 -3.13 14.68 -3.37
C ALA A 47 -4.38 15.24 -2.67
N ASN A 48 -5.19 14.36 -2.13
CA ASN A 48 -6.36 14.60 -1.29
C ASN A 48 -6.61 13.35 -0.43
N LEU A 49 -7.69 13.28 0.36
CA LEU A 49 -7.98 12.13 1.23
C LEU A 49 -9.12 11.22 0.71
N ASP A 50 -9.58 11.44 -0.52
CA ASP A 50 -10.66 10.67 -1.14
C ASP A 50 -10.10 9.55 -2.04
N PHE A 51 -9.95 8.36 -1.49
CA PHE A 51 -9.55 7.16 -2.24
C PHE A 51 -10.69 6.52 -3.06
N THR A 52 -11.87 7.13 -3.08
CA THR A 52 -13.00 6.67 -3.93
C THR A 52 -12.96 7.28 -5.33
N SER A 53 -12.22 8.36 -5.49
CA SER A 53 -12.11 9.12 -6.74
C SER A 53 -10.67 9.37 -7.20
N THR A 54 -9.69 9.10 -6.34
CA THR A 54 -8.26 9.36 -6.59
C THR A 54 -7.48 8.07 -6.56
N GLU A 55 -6.78 7.77 -7.65
CA GLU A 55 -5.89 6.60 -7.78
C GLU A 55 -4.62 6.75 -6.92
N GLY A 56 -3.97 5.61 -6.67
CA GLY A 56 -2.69 5.52 -5.98
C GLY A 56 -2.79 5.03 -4.54
N ALA A 57 -1.66 4.63 -3.99
CA ALA A 57 -1.56 3.98 -2.69
C ALA A 57 -1.48 4.93 -1.50
N ALA A 58 -1.06 6.20 -1.71
CA ALA A 58 -0.76 7.12 -0.60
C ALA A 58 -1.97 7.42 0.31
N ILE A 59 -3.20 7.44 -0.25
CA ILE A 59 -4.40 7.71 0.54
C ILE A 59 -4.79 6.48 1.37
N PRO A 60 -4.99 5.27 0.78
CA PRO A 60 -5.27 4.07 1.57
C PRO A 60 -4.14 3.75 2.55
N GLN A 61 -2.88 3.95 2.20
CA GLN A 61 -1.75 3.75 3.11
C GLN A 61 -1.87 4.56 4.41
N ALA A 62 -2.35 5.79 4.32
CA ALA A 62 -2.55 6.65 5.51
C ALA A 62 -3.85 6.34 6.27
N LEU A 63 -4.95 6.05 5.56
CA LEU A 63 -6.29 6.09 6.14
C LEU A 63 -6.94 4.73 6.40
N LEU A 64 -6.65 3.68 5.59
CA LEU A 64 -7.25 2.36 5.80
C LEU A 64 -6.76 1.75 7.11
N VAL A 65 -7.64 1.09 7.81
CA VAL A 65 -7.57 0.53 9.18
C VAL A 65 -7.24 1.57 10.26
N ASN A 66 -6.65 2.70 9.91
CA ASN A 66 -6.32 3.77 10.85
C ASN A 66 -7.52 4.71 11.09
N VAL A 67 -8.20 5.11 10.03
CA VAL A 67 -9.37 6.01 10.07
C VAL A 67 -10.62 5.30 9.55
N TYR A 68 -10.52 4.64 8.40
CA TYR A 68 -11.61 3.85 7.82
C TYR A 68 -11.37 2.37 8.06
N GLU A 69 -12.35 1.69 8.63
CA GLU A 69 -12.34 0.25 8.79
C GLU A 69 -13.31 -0.41 7.82
N GLY A 70 -13.02 -1.68 7.45
CA GLY A 70 -13.90 -2.56 6.72
C GLY A 70 -14.61 -3.55 7.64
N LEU A 71 -15.48 -4.40 7.09
CA LEU A 71 -16.04 -5.54 7.84
C LEU A 71 -14.95 -6.53 8.24
N VAL A 72 -13.96 -6.68 7.40
CA VAL A 72 -12.80 -7.55 7.55
C VAL A 72 -11.52 -6.79 7.18
N LYS A 73 -10.35 -7.29 7.57
CA LYS A 73 -9.04 -6.78 7.17
C LYS A 73 -8.07 -7.91 6.83
N LEU A 74 -6.96 -7.60 6.16
CA LEU A 74 -5.83 -8.52 6.00
C LEU A 74 -4.87 -8.38 7.19
N ASP A 75 -4.35 -9.51 7.68
CA ASP A 75 -3.17 -9.53 8.55
C ASP A 75 -1.87 -9.51 7.73
N GLN A 76 -0.73 -9.55 8.41
CA GLN A 76 0.59 -9.52 7.76
C GLN A 76 0.94 -10.79 6.97
N ASP A 77 0.15 -11.86 7.11
CA ASP A 77 0.30 -13.12 6.36
C ASP A 77 -0.72 -13.23 5.20
N GLY A 78 -1.52 -12.18 4.95
CA GLY A 78 -2.54 -12.14 3.89
C GLY A 78 -3.82 -12.88 4.25
N LYS A 79 -4.01 -13.25 5.51
CA LYS A 79 -5.23 -13.91 5.97
C LYS A 79 -6.29 -12.87 6.32
N ILE A 80 -7.53 -13.18 5.96
CA ILE A 80 -8.67 -12.34 6.27
C ILE A 80 -9.02 -12.49 7.76
N GLN A 81 -9.08 -11.38 8.47
CA GLN A 81 -9.38 -11.27 9.89
C GLN A 81 -10.67 -10.49 10.11
N PRO A 82 -11.47 -10.81 11.16
CA PRO A 82 -12.61 -10.00 11.58
C PRO A 82 -12.17 -8.57 11.95
N LEU A 83 -13.02 -7.57 11.59
CA LEU A 83 -12.82 -6.19 12.00
C LEU A 83 -14.13 -5.60 12.50
N LEU A 84 -14.91 -4.85 11.71
CA LEU A 84 -16.25 -4.38 12.10
C LEU A 84 -17.30 -5.52 12.14
N ALA A 85 -17.11 -6.58 11.39
CA ALA A 85 -17.81 -7.85 11.60
C ALA A 85 -17.04 -8.71 12.60
N GLU A 86 -17.74 -9.25 13.62
CA GLU A 86 -17.17 -10.22 14.56
C GLU A 86 -16.99 -11.59 13.91
N LYS A 87 -17.90 -11.94 13.02
CA LYS A 87 -17.91 -13.18 12.24
C LYS A 87 -18.76 -13.00 10.99
N TRP A 88 -18.64 -13.95 10.10
CA TRP A 88 -19.52 -14.07 8.93
C TRP A 88 -19.84 -15.53 8.66
N GLU A 89 -20.97 -15.77 8.00
CA GLU A 89 -21.40 -17.08 7.54
C GLU A 89 -21.63 -17.01 6.03
N VAL A 90 -21.30 -18.11 5.33
CA VAL A 90 -21.47 -18.22 3.88
C VAL A 90 -22.45 -19.33 3.59
N SER A 91 -23.46 -19.06 2.75
CA SER A 91 -24.46 -20.04 2.35
C SER A 91 -23.81 -21.21 1.57
N PRO A 92 -24.45 -22.40 1.54
CA PRO A 92 -23.91 -23.57 0.84
C PRO A 92 -23.68 -23.35 -0.67
N ASP A 93 -24.48 -22.48 -1.30
CA ASP A 93 -24.30 -22.08 -2.71
C ASP A 93 -23.26 -20.98 -2.90
N ARG A 94 -22.61 -20.54 -1.81
CA ARG A 94 -21.55 -19.51 -1.76
C ARG A 94 -21.95 -18.15 -2.33
N LYS A 95 -23.25 -17.84 -2.35
CA LYS A 95 -23.77 -16.57 -2.87
C LYS A 95 -24.20 -15.59 -1.79
N THR A 96 -24.44 -16.05 -0.57
CA THR A 96 -24.92 -15.18 0.50
C THR A 96 -23.91 -15.15 1.64
N TYR A 97 -23.50 -13.95 2.00
CA TYR A 97 -22.63 -13.67 3.13
C TYR A 97 -23.45 -12.93 4.20
N THR A 98 -23.54 -13.52 5.39
CA THR A 98 -24.21 -12.91 6.54
C THR A 98 -23.16 -12.46 7.54
N PHE A 99 -23.02 -11.15 7.72
CA PHE A 99 -22.04 -10.53 8.61
C PHE A 99 -22.71 -10.14 9.94
N SER A 100 -22.20 -10.66 11.05
CA SER A 100 -22.58 -10.22 12.40
C SER A 100 -21.72 -9.04 12.81
N LEU A 101 -22.30 -7.86 12.97
CA LEU A 101 -21.59 -6.62 13.24
C LEU A 101 -21.30 -6.43 14.73
N ARG A 102 -20.18 -5.78 15.04
CA ARG A 102 -19.85 -5.40 16.42
C ARG A 102 -20.82 -4.36 16.96
N LYS A 103 -21.21 -4.56 18.23
CA LYS A 103 -22.08 -3.62 18.96
C LYS A 103 -21.32 -2.44 19.52
N GLY A 104 -21.96 -1.30 19.60
CA GLY A 104 -21.42 -0.10 20.25
C GLY A 104 -20.34 0.62 19.45
N VAL A 105 -20.12 0.27 18.18
CA VAL A 105 -19.23 1.00 17.28
C VAL A 105 -19.84 2.33 16.87
N THR A 106 -19.04 3.40 16.89
CA THR A 106 -19.44 4.73 16.43
C THR A 106 -18.42 5.28 15.43
N PHE A 107 -18.90 6.04 14.46
CA PHE A 107 -18.04 6.87 13.64
C PHE A 107 -17.47 8.03 14.48
N SER A 108 -16.41 8.65 14.00
CA SER A 108 -15.75 9.78 14.68
C SER A 108 -16.63 11.06 14.79
N ASP A 109 -17.76 11.11 14.07
CA ASP A 109 -18.79 12.14 14.20
C ASP A 109 -19.85 11.79 15.27
N GLY A 110 -19.68 10.67 15.99
CA GLY A 110 -20.56 10.21 17.06
C GLY A 110 -21.78 9.43 16.59
N LYS A 111 -21.95 9.19 15.29
CA LYS A 111 -23.06 8.38 14.76
C LYS A 111 -22.80 6.89 14.99
N PRO A 112 -23.81 6.08 15.35
CA PRO A 112 -23.64 4.65 15.47
C PRO A 112 -23.36 4.02 14.10
N PHE A 113 -22.51 2.99 14.07
CA PHE A 113 -22.31 2.12 12.92
C PHE A 113 -23.31 0.98 12.97
N THR A 114 -24.04 0.75 11.89
CA THR A 114 -25.10 -0.26 11.74
C THR A 114 -25.06 -0.93 10.37
N ALA A 115 -25.89 -1.95 10.16
CA ALA A 115 -26.06 -2.60 8.87
C ALA A 115 -26.56 -1.64 7.77
N ASP A 116 -27.24 -0.55 8.13
CA ASP A 116 -27.60 0.50 7.16
C ASP A 116 -26.36 1.21 6.56
N ASP A 117 -25.28 1.33 7.32
CA ASP A 117 -24.04 1.92 6.82
C ASP A 117 -23.27 0.95 5.92
N VAL A 118 -23.40 -0.37 6.16
CA VAL A 118 -22.90 -1.40 5.24
C VAL A 118 -23.62 -1.31 3.89
N ILE A 119 -24.97 -1.27 3.92
CA ILE A 119 -25.81 -1.10 2.71
C ILE A 119 -25.40 0.18 1.98
N PHE A 120 -25.28 1.29 2.70
CA PHE A 120 -24.87 2.59 2.12
C PHE A 120 -23.50 2.51 1.47
N SER A 121 -22.50 1.99 2.19
CA SER A 121 -21.11 1.97 1.73
C SER A 121 -20.92 1.10 0.50
N LEU A 122 -21.48 -0.11 0.47
CA LEU A 122 -21.34 -1.01 -0.66
C LEU A 122 -22.12 -0.55 -1.90
N ASN A 123 -23.34 0.00 -1.71
CA ASN A 123 -24.08 0.58 -2.84
C ASN A 123 -23.32 1.79 -3.42
N ARG A 124 -22.69 2.61 -2.58
CA ARG A 124 -21.91 3.75 -2.99
C ARG A 124 -20.71 3.37 -3.87
N VAL A 125 -20.10 2.19 -3.66
CA VAL A 125 -19.05 1.70 -4.55
C VAL A 125 -19.54 1.63 -5.99
N LYS A 126 -20.74 1.12 -6.23
CA LYS A 126 -21.33 1.00 -7.58
C LYS A 126 -21.64 2.37 -8.18
N THR A 127 -22.24 3.29 -7.41
CA THR A 127 -22.81 4.55 -7.92
C THR A 127 -21.83 5.70 -7.98
N ASP A 128 -20.98 5.85 -6.96
CA ASP A 128 -20.24 7.09 -6.73
C ASP A 128 -18.74 6.97 -7.00
N TRP A 129 -18.16 5.76 -6.86
CA TRP A 129 -16.73 5.61 -7.05
C TRP A 129 -16.32 5.81 -8.51
N LYS A 130 -15.18 6.46 -8.70
CA LYS A 130 -14.64 6.80 -10.02
C LYS A 130 -13.57 5.82 -10.51
N LEU A 131 -13.03 5.01 -9.61
CA LEU A 131 -11.92 4.09 -9.87
C LEU A 131 -12.39 2.82 -10.57
N LYS A 132 -11.60 2.30 -11.50
CA LYS A 132 -11.89 1.04 -12.21
C LYS A 132 -12.00 -0.17 -11.27
N ILE A 133 -11.26 -0.15 -10.16
CA ILE A 133 -11.25 -1.24 -9.16
C ILE A 133 -12.65 -1.56 -8.60
N LYS A 134 -13.60 -0.61 -8.67
CA LYS A 134 -14.99 -0.82 -8.25
C LYS A 134 -15.64 -2.03 -8.94
N ALA A 135 -15.19 -2.39 -10.13
CA ALA A 135 -15.69 -3.53 -10.88
C ALA A 135 -15.54 -4.86 -10.13
N GLN A 136 -14.60 -4.97 -9.19
CA GLN A 136 -14.45 -6.16 -8.33
C GLN A 136 -15.68 -6.42 -7.45
N LEU A 137 -16.53 -5.41 -7.19
CA LEU A 137 -17.78 -5.55 -6.46
C LEU A 137 -19.02 -5.63 -7.37
N ASP A 138 -18.85 -5.69 -8.70
CA ASP A 138 -19.98 -5.90 -9.63
C ASP A 138 -20.68 -7.26 -9.44
N VAL A 139 -20.00 -8.20 -8.78
CA VAL A 139 -20.55 -9.49 -8.37
C VAL A 139 -21.69 -9.34 -7.36
N ILE A 140 -21.77 -8.25 -6.59
CA ILE A 140 -22.84 -8.01 -5.64
C ILE A 140 -24.15 -7.79 -6.40
N ASP A 141 -25.15 -8.62 -6.11
CA ASP A 141 -26.53 -8.44 -6.56
C ASP A 141 -27.24 -7.41 -5.69
N LYS A 142 -27.32 -7.70 -4.39
CA LYS A 142 -27.96 -6.82 -3.41
C LYS A 142 -27.24 -6.84 -2.04
N VAL A 143 -27.50 -5.79 -1.26
CA VAL A 143 -27.10 -5.69 0.14
C VAL A 143 -28.34 -5.36 0.96
N ASP A 144 -28.63 -6.21 1.94
CA ASP A 144 -29.79 -6.13 2.83
C ASP A 144 -29.34 -6.19 4.30
N LYS A 145 -30.28 -6.13 5.21
CA LYS A 145 -30.08 -6.40 6.65
C LYS A 145 -31.22 -7.26 7.20
N ASP A 146 -30.92 -8.04 8.23
CA ASP A 146 -31.94 -8.70 9.05
C ASP A 146 -32.35 -7.77 10.22
N ASP A 147 -31.31 -7.18 10.86
CA ASP A 147 -31.43 -6.14 11.89
C ASP A 147 -30.27 -5.16 11.80
N ASP A 148 -30.17 -4.23 12.77
CA ASP A 148 -29.09 -3.21 12.79
C ASP A 148 -27.68 -3.79 13.01
N GLN A 149 -27.58 -5.07 13.44
CA GLN A 149 -26.30 -5.76 13.71
C GLN A 149 -26.02 -6.88 12.71
N THR A 150 -26.89 -7.11 11.73
CA THR A 150 -26.78 -8.21 10.78
C THR A 150 -26.92 -7.70 9.35
N ALA A 151 -25.81 -7.63 8.63
CA ALA A 151 -25.78 -7.25 7.22
C ALA A 151 -25.70 -8.50 6.33
N ILE A 152 -26.46 -8.50 5.23
CA ILE A 152 -26.57 -9.62 4.30
C ILE A 152 -26.15 -9.14 2.92
N VAL A 153 -25.11 -9.75 2.35
CA VAL A 153 -24.65 -9.48 0.98
C VAL A 153 -24.95 -10.70 0.11
N THR A 154 -25.76 -10.49 -0.92
CA THR A 154 -26.08 -11.53 -1.91
C THR A 154 -25.32 -11.27 -3.20
N LEU A 155 -24.64 -12.29 -3.72
CA LEU A 155 -23.88 -12.25 -4.96
C LEU A 155 -24.71 -12.82 -6.13
N LYS A 156 -24.45 -12.34 -7.34
CA LYS A 156 -25.04 -12.83 -8.61
C LYS A 156 -24.61 -14.28 -8.89
N HIS A 157 -23.34 -14.58 -8.60
CA HIS A 157 -22.71 -15.90 -8.72
C HIS A 157 -21.69 -16.06 -7.58
N PRO A 158 -21.22 -17.28 -7.26
CA PRO A 158 -20.13 -17.46 -6.30
C PRO A 158 -18.91 -16.65 -6.70
N SER A 159 -18.21 -16.09 -5.72
CA SER A 159 -16.96 -15.37 -5.96
C SER A 159 -15.94 -15.63 -4.84
N ASN A 160 -14.83 -16.22 -5.20
CA ASN A 160 -13.69 -16.44 -4.31
C ASN A 160 -12.96 -15.12 -3.99
N GLY A 161 -13.05 -14.14 -4.88
CA GLY A 161 -12.44 -12.82 -4.70
C GLY A 161 -13.25 -11.87 -3.81
N PHE A 162 -14.55 -12.10 -3.62
CA PHE A 162 -15.44 -11.15 -2.95
C PHE A 162 -14.96 -10.79 -1.54
N LEU A 163 -14.77 -11.80 -0.68
CA LEU A 163 -14.38 -11.53 0.72
C LEU A 163 -13.00 -10.89 0.83
N TYR A 164 -12.09 -11.23 -0.08
CA TYR A 164 -10.78 -10.57 -0.15
C TYR A 164 -10.91 -9.10 -0.55
N SER A 165 -11.74 -8.79 -1.55
CA SER A 165 -12.02 -7.41 -1.96
C SER A 165 -12.61 -6.58 -0.82
N MET A 166 -13.42 -7.22 0.06
CA MET A 166 -13.95 -6.59 1.29
C MET A 166 -12.87 -6.25 2.33
N ALA A 167 -11.67 -6.83 2.24
CA ALA A 167 -10.53 -6.50 3.09
C ALA A 167 -9.61 -5.41 2.51
N THR A 168 -9.93 -4.87 1.34
CA THR A 168 -9.25 -3.76 0.66
C THR A 168 -10.00 -2.45 0.86
N ARG A 169 -9.56 -1.37 0.19
CA ARG A 169 -10.28 -0.07 0.18
C ARG A 169 -11.75 -0.18 -0.23
N LEU A 170 -12.11 -1.17 -1.04
CA LEU A 170 -13.48 -1.39 -1.51
C LEU A 170 -14.45 -1.74 -0.37
N GLY A 171 -13.96 -2.39 0.67
CA GLY A 171 -14.73 -2.76 1.86
C GLY A 171 -14.77 -1.68 2.93
N ALA A 172 -14.22 -0.49 2.71
CA ALA A 172 -14.24 0.59 3.71
C ALA A 172 -15.68 1.07 4.00
N MET A 173 -15.99 1.24 5.29
CA MET A 173 -17.30 1.69 5.75
C MET A 173 -17.33 3.20 5.95
N PHE A 174 -18.37 3.85 5.45
CA PHE A 174 -18.52 5.30 5.44
C PHE A 174 -19.75 5.73 6.26
N SER A 175 -19.58 6.79 7.06
CA SER A 175 -20.71 7.52 7.61
C SER A 175 -21.46 8.27 6.49
N ARG A 176 -22.81 8.20 6.48
CA ARG A 176 -23.63 8.95 5.50
C ARG A 176 -23.40 10.45 5.54
N THR A 177 -23.08 10.98 6.71
CA THR A 177 -22.76 12.41 6.90
C THR A 177 -21.31 12.71 6.53
N GLY A 178 -20.41 11.71 6.60
CA GLY A 178 -18.98 11.85 6.37
C GLY A 178 -18.54 11.88 4.90
N VAL A 179 -19.44 11.57 3.97
CA VAL A 179 -19.08 11.49 2.53
C VAL A 179 -19.16 12.83 1.79
N SER A 180 -19.62 13.90 2.45
CA SER A 180 -19.77 15.22 1.82
C SER A 180 -18.43 15.90 1.51
N ASP A 181 -17.37 15.58 2.22
CA ASP A 181 -16.02 16.16 2.05
C ASP A 181 -14.91 15.13 2.33
N LEU A 182 -14.95 14.01 1.61
CA LEU A 182 -13.95 12.94 1.74
C LEU A 182 -12.52 13.43 1.47
N ALA A 183 -12.38 14.43 0.61
CA ALA A 183 -11.08 14.98 0.23
C ALA A 183 -10.33 15.66 1.38
N ASN A 184 -11.05 16.15 2.41
CA ASN A 184 -10.46 16.94 3.49
C ASN A 184 -10.85 16.47 4.90
N LYS A 185 -12.00 15.83 5.06
CA LYS A 185 -12.58 15.46 6.36
C LYS A 185 -12.97 14.00 6.43
N PRO A 186 -12.00 13.08 6.56
CA PRO A 186 -12.28 11.66 6.70
C PRO A 186 -13.00 11.40 8.03
N ILE A 187 -14.17 10.74 7.95
CA ILE A 187 -14.98 10.31 9.10
C ILE A 187 -15.13 8.80 9.02
N GLY A 188 -14.48 8.09 9.91
CA GLY A 188 -14.49 6.62 9.95
C GLY A 188 -14.70 6.11 11.37
N THR A 189 -14.63 4.81 11.55
CA THR A 189 -14.79 4.10 12.82
C THR A 189 -13.47 3.79 13.50
N GLY A 190 -12.35 4.08 12.83
CA GLY A 190 -11.01 3.62 13.17
C GLY A 190 -10.42 4.22 14.45
N PRO A 191 -9.26 3.67 14.87
CA PRO A 191 -8.55 4.06 16.10
C PRO A 191 -8.00 5.49 16.07
N TYR A 192 -7.89 6.08 14.88
CA TYR A 192 -7.42 7.45 14.71
C TYR A 192 -8.42 8.31 13.93
N THR A 193 -8.29 9.62 14.13
CA THR A 193 -8.98 10.67 13.37
C THR A 193 -7.95 11.61 12.76
N LEU A 194 -8.34 12.35 11.71
CA LEU A 194 -7.50 13.40 11.15
C LEU A 194 -7.37 14.55 12.17
N GLY A 195 -6.16 14.78 12.65
CA GLY A 195 -5.85 15.93 13.52
C GLY A 195 -5.58 17.20 12.71
N SER A 196 -4.62 17.11 11.77
CA SER A 196 -4.27 18.23 10.89
C SER A 196 -3.57 17.75 9.61
N TRP A 197 -3.62 18.57 8.59
CA TRP A 197 -2.86 18.37 7.37
C TRP A 197 -2.14 19.65 6.96
N LYS A 198 -0.83 19.63 7.01
CA LYS A 198 0.04 20.68 6.50
C LYS A 198 0.57 20.26 5.14
N ARG A 199 -0.05 20.78 4.08
CA ARG A 199 0.30 20.45 2.70
C ARG A 199 1.76 20.66 2.41
N GLY A 200 2.39 19.68 1.73
CA GLY A 200 3.81 19.67 1.41
C GLY A 200 4.72 19.30 2.58
N ASP A 201 4.18 18.94 3.76
CA ASP A 201 4.95 18.63 4.96
C ASP A 201 4.45 17.37 5.67
N SER A 202 3.22 17.40 6.20
CA SER A 202 2.76 16.31 7.05
C SER A 202 1.26 16.18 7.21
N ILE A 203 0.80 14.96 7.50
CA ILE A 203 -0.51 14.64 8.06
C ILE A 203 -0.33 14.19 9.50
N GLN A 204 -1.19 14.67 10.40
CA GLN A 204 -1.23 14.24 11.78
C GLN A 204 -2.53 13.49 12.04
N LEU A 205 -2.40 12.28 12.60
CA LEU A 205 -3.51 11.46 13.07
C LEU A 205 -3.51 11.49 14.61
N THR A 206 -4.69 11.70 15.21
CA THR A 206 -4.87 11.70 16.67
C THR A 206 -5.71 10.51 17.09
N ALA A 207 -5.43 9.94 18.26
CA ALA A 207 -6.21 8.83 18.78
C ALA A 207 -7.70 9.20 18.88
N ASN A 208 -8.56 8.30 18.39
CA ASN A 208 -10.01 8.43 18.51
C ASN A 208 -10.44 8.07 19.95
N PRO A 209 -10.92 9.03 20.75
CA PRO A 209 -11.30 8.77 22.12
C PRO A 209 -12.49 7.81 22.25
N SER A 210 -13.32 7.73 21.22
CA SER A 210 -14.52 6.88 21.16
C SER A 210 -14.26 5.56 20.44
N TYR A 211 -13.00 5.20 20.15
CA TYR A 211 -12.70 3.95 19.47
C TYR A 211 -13.20 2.73 20.23
N TRP A 212 -13.88 1.85 19.55
CA TRP A 212 -14.54 0.66 20.09
C TRP A 212 -13.56 -0.45 20.51
N GLY A 213 -12.39 -0.51 19.88
CA GLY A 213 -11.35 -1.52 20.13
C GLY A 213 -10.30 -1.06 21.14
N THR A 214 -9.15 -1.74 21.13
CA THR A 214 -8.00 -1.36 21.94
C THR A 214 -7.48 0.00 21.50
N LYS A 215 -7.45 0.96 22.42
CA LYS A 215 -6.94 2.31 22.11
C LYS A 215 -5.47 2.25 21.74
N PRO A 216 -5.04 3.00 20.70
CA PRO A 216 -3.66 3.00 20.28
C PRO A 216 -2.73 3.55 21.38
N ALA A 217 -1.55 2.96 21.51
CA ALA A 217 -0.54 3.37 22.48
C ALA A 217 0.11 4.72 22.13
N LEU A 218 0.12 5.07 20.84
CA LEU A 218 0.80 6.25 20.32
C LEU A 218 -0.21 7.29 19.82
N SER A 219 -0.06 8.54 20.24
CA SER A 219 -0.82 9.69 19.73
C SER A 219 -0.12 11.01 20.07
N PRO A 220 0.02 11.94 19.10
CA PRO A 220 -0.33 11.80 17.69
C PRO A 220 0.68 10.94 16.89
N ILE A 221 0.21 10.41 15.76
CA ILE A 221 1.05 9.88 14.69
C ILE A 221 1.22 10.98 13.67
N THR A 222 2.47 11.31 13.30
CA THR A 222 2.76 12.30 12.27
C THR A 222 3.39 11.61 11.06
N LEU A 223 2.67 11.59 9.94
CA LEU A 223 3.17 11.14 8.65
C LEU A 223 3.90 12.32 8.00
N LYS A 224 5.21 12.25 7.89
CA LYS A 224 6.04 13.29 7.24
C LYS A 224 6.44 12.86 5.83
N TYR A 225 6.34 13.76 4.88
CA TYR A 225 6.57 13.48 3.47
C TYR A 225 7.91 14.01 3.01
N PHE A 226 8.70 13.14 2.33
CA PHE A 226 10.03 13.45 1.83
C PHE A 226 10.12 13.18 0.34
N LYS A 227 10.67 14.13 -0.41
CA LYS A 227 10.83 13.99 -1.86
C LYS A 227 12.06 13.19 -2.26
N ASP A 228 13.02 13.05 -1.34
CA ASP A 228 14.26 12.30 -1.58
C ASP A 228 14.69 11.48 -0.36
N ALA A 229 15.40 10.39 -0.65
CA ALA A 229 15.88 9.45 0.36
C ALA A 229 16.88 10.08 1.34
N THR A 230 17.74 10.99 0.87
CA THR A 230 18.80 11.61 1.70
C THR A 230 18.18 12.47 2.79
N ALA A 231 17.16 13.28 2.44
CA ALA A 231 16.43 14.10 3.41
C ALA A 231 15.71 13.23 4.46
N MET A 232 15.10 12.13 4.03
CA MET A 232 14.42 11.19 4.93
C MET A 232 15.41 10.47 5.86
N ASN A 233 16.53 9.99 5.34
CA ASN A 233 17.60 9.37 6.12
C ASN A 233 18.18 10.33 7.16
N ASN A 234 18.49 11.57 6.76
CA ASN A 234 18.97 12.61 7.67
C ASN A 234 17.95 12.95 8.76
N ALA A 235 16.66 12.96 8.42
CA ALA A 235 15.60 13.18 9.41
C ALA A 235 15.57 12.08 10.48
N LEU A 236 15.77 10.80 10.12
CA LEU A 236 15.87 9.71 11.09
C LEU A 236 17.15 9.82 11.93
N LEU A 237 18.31 10.08 11.30
CA LEU A 237 19.60 10.21 11.99
C LEU A 237 19.61 11.33 13.03
N THR A 238 18.94 12.45 12.74
CA THR A 238 18.85 13.65 13.62
C THR A 238 17.65 13.64 14.56
N GLY A 239 16.79 12.62 14.47
CA GLY A 239 15.60 12.50 15.34
C GLY A 239 14.38 13.30 14.88
N GLY A 240 14.38 13.81 13.66
CA GLY A 240 13.24 14.49 13.05
C GLY A 240 12.08 13.58 12.68
N ILE A 241 12.36 12.27 12.52
CA ILE A 241 11.39 11.16 12.45
C ILE A 241 11.86 10.00 13.31
N ASP A 242 10.98 9.03 13.56
CA ASP A 242 11.25 7.84 14.35
C ASP A 242 11.33 6.58 13.45
N VAL A 243 10.68 6.61 12.31
CA VAL A 243 10.55 5.47 11.36
C VAL A 243 10.67 5.97 9.93
N ILE A 244 11.41 5.27 9.09
CA ILE A 244 11.33 5.31 7.63
C ILE A 244 10.40 4.15 7.22
N SER A 245 9.23 4.44 6.66
CA SER A 245 8.21 3.45 6.32
C SER A 245 8.60 2.55 5.14
N SER A 246 9.46 3.07 4.26
CA SER A 246 10.00 2.34 3.10
C SER A 246 11.32 2.95 2.69
N VAL A 247 12.40 2.18 2.77
CA VAL A 247 13.74 2.62 2.38
C VAL A 247 13.80 2.80 0.87
N GLN A 248 14.22 3.99 0.42
CA GLN A 248 14.31 4.35 -0.99
C GLN A 248 15.75 4.29 -1.55
N ALA A 249 16.73 4.12 -0.69
CA ALA A 249 18.15 4.05 -1.01
C ALA A 249 18.80 2.94 -0.15
N PRO A 250 18.58 1.66 -0.50
CA PRO A 250 19.05 0.53 0.31
C PRO A 250 20.59 0.48 0.42
N GLU A 251 21.34 1.03 -0.53
CA GLU A 251 22.78 1.20 -0.47
C GLU A 251 23.23 2.08 0.71
N SER A 252 22.35 2.93 1.22
CA SER A 252 22.64 3.83 2.34
C SER A 252 22.36 3.23 3.73
N LEU A 253 21.89 1.99 3.84
CA LEU A 253 21.51 1.34 5.10
C LEU A 253 22.66 1.24 6.11
N GLN A 254 23.92 1.26 5.64
CA GLN A 254 25.08 1.28 6.53
C GLN A 254 25.06 2.45 7.54
N GLN A 255 24.38 3.56 7.22
CA GLN A 255 24.20 4.69 8.12
C GLN A 255 23.41 4.35 9.39
N PHE A 256 22.63 3.27 9.36
CA PHE A 256 21.76 2.80 10.45
C PHE A 256 22.28 1.52 11.10
N SER A 257 23.58 1.22 10.96
CA SER A 257 24.18 -0.03 11.45
C SER A 257 24.37 -0.07 12.97
N ASP A 258 24.21 1.03 13.70
CA ASP A 258 24.31 1.05 15.17
C ASP A 258 23.05 0.39 15.81
N PRO A 259 23.14 -0.84 16.35
CA PRO A 259 22.01 -1.57 16.89
C PRO A 259 21.48 -1.00 18.22
N ASN A 260 22.20 -0.09 18.85
CA ASN A 260 21.74 0.61 20.04
C ASN A 260 20.81 1.79 19.70
N ARG A 261 20.88 2.29 18.48
CA ARG A 261 20.09 3.42 18.01
C ARG A 261 18.98 3.02 17.07
N PHE A 262 19.25 2.07 16.18
CA PHE A 262 18.36 1.73 15.06
C PHE A 262 18.08 0.24 14.97
N GLN A 263 17.02 -0.09 14.28
CA GLN A 263 16.66 -1.43 13.84
C GLN A 263 16.18 -1.40 12.40
N THR A 264 16.45 -2.46 11.66
CA THR A 264 15.95 -2.68 10.31
C THR A 264 14.98 -3.86 10.33
N VAL A 265 13.82 -3.68 9.73
CA VAL A 265 12.84 -4.74 9.47
C VAL A 265 12.84 -5.00 7.98
N GLU A 266 13.03 -6.26 7.60
CA GLU A 266 12.97 -6.73 6.21
C GLU A 266 11.94 -7.84 6.10
N GLY A 267 11.04 -7.69 5.13
CA GLY A 267 9.95 -8.61 4.86
C GLY A 267 9.49 -8.52 3.41
N THR A 268 8.31 -9.06 3.14
CA THR A 268 7.74 -9.07 1.79
C THR A 268 6.65 -8.02 1.60
N THR A 269 6.36 -7.69 0.34
CA THR A 269 5.24 -6.84 -0.10
C THR A 269 4.46 -7.53 -1.22
N ASN A 270 3.40 -6.87 -1.72
CA ASN A 270 2.81 -7.18 -3.03
C ASN A 270 3.43 -6.33 -4.15
N GLY A 271 4.55 -5.67 -3.87
CA GLY A 271 5.13 -4.71 -4.81
C GLY A 271 5.91 -5.41 -5.92
N GLU A 272 5.28 -5.67 -7.05
CA GLU A 272 5.94 -6.20 -8.24
C GLU A 272 6.52 -5.06 -9.07
N VAL A 273 7.85 -4.98 -9.16
CA VAL A 273 8.50 -4.06 -10.09
C VAL A 273 8.45 -4.65 -11.49
N VAL A 274 7.59 -4.08 -12.31
CA VAL A 274 7.24 -4.59 -13.65
C VAL A 274 7.86 -3.73 -14.72
N LEU A 275 8.56 -4.35 -15.66
CA LEU A 275 8.89 -3.77 -16.95
C LEU A 275 7.71 -4.00 -17.89
N SER A 276 6.87 -3.00 -17.99
CA SER A 276 5.70 -3.00 -18.85
C SER A 276 6.12 -2.85 -20.30
N LEU A 277 5.56 -3.69 -21.16
CA LEU A 277 5.71 -3.64 -22.60
C LEU A 277 4.35 -3.27 -23.21
N ASN A 278 4.29 -2.30 -24.13
CA ASN A 278 3.04 -1.93 -24.77
C ASN A 278 2.66 -3.00 -25.82
N ASN A 279 1.81 -3.96 -25.42
CA ASN A 279 1.49 -5.12 -26.26
C ASN A 279 0.71 -4.75 -27.54
N ALA A 280 0.13 -3.54 -27.63
CA ALA A 280 -0.60 -3.10 -28.83
C ALA A 280 0.30 -2.43 -29.89
N ARG A 281 1.54 -2.07 -29.55
CA ARG A 281 2.41 -1.26 -30.43
C ARG A 281 3.67 -1.99 -30.84
N PRO A 282 4.12 -1.86 -32.12
CA PRO A 282 5.45 -2.31 -32.50
C PRO A 282 6.54 -1.58 -31.68
N PRO A 283 7.63 -2.28 -31.30
CA PRO A 283 7.90 -3.67 -31.69
C PRO A 283 7.26 -4.70 -30.74
N PHE A 284 6.65 -4.29 -29.62
CA PHE A 284 6.18 -5.17 -28.54
C PHE A 284 4.82 -5.82 -28.82
N SER A 285 4.14 -5.50 -29.92
CA SER A 285 3.03 -6.32 -30.43
C SER A 285 3.50 -7.70 -30.94
N ASP A 286 4.79 -7.86 -31.23
CA ASP A 286 5.37 -9.17 -31.55
C ASP A 286 5.83 -9.89 -30.29
N LYS A 287 5.20 -11.04 -29.98
CA LYS A 287 5.55 -11.90 -28.84
C LYS A 287 7.03 -12.29 -28.82
N LYS A 288 7.66 -12.54 -29.99
CA LYS A 288 9.08 -12.91 -30.05
C LYS A 288 10.00 -11.79 -29.55
N VAL A 289 9.63 -10.53 -29.82
CA VAL A 289 10.39 -9.39 -29.33
C VAL A 289 10.23 -9.27 -27.81
N ARG A 290 9.03 -9.48 -27.26
CA ARG A 290 8.82 -9.49 -25.80
C ARG A 290 9.59 -10.62 -25.11
N GLN A 291 9.59 -11.83 -25.71
CA GLN A 291 10.40 -12.94 -25.21
C GLN A 291 11.91 -12.62 -25.28
N ALA A 292 12.36 -11.94 -26.32
CA ALA A 292 13.75 -11.51 -26.43
C ALA A 292 14.14 -10.53 -25.32
N VAL A 293 13.24 -9.62 -24.93
CA VAL A 293 13.46 -8.72 -23.77
C VAL A 293 13.70 -9.54 -22.51
N ARG A 294 12.84 -10.53 -22.20
CA ARG A 294 12.97 -11.36 -21.00
C ARG A 294 14.26 -12.18 -20.97
N TYR A 295 14.68 -12.76 -22.09
CA TYR A 295 15.98 -13.46 -22.20
C TYR A 295 17.19 -12.53 -22.08
N ALA A 296 17.03 -11.24 -22.42
CA ALA A 296 18.14 -10.29 -22.44
C ALA A 296 18.45 -9.71 -21.06
N ILE A 297 17.55 -9.85 -20.07
CA ILE A 297 17.68 -9.23 -18.75
C ILE A 297 18.22 -10.25 -17.73
N ASP A 298 19.38 -9.95 -17.14
CA ASP A 298 19.90 -10.64 -15.96
C ASP A 298 19.28 -10.01 -14.72
N HIS A 299 18.19 -10.64 -14.23
CA HIS A 299 17.42 -10.15 -13.08
C HIS A 299 18.27 -10.10 -11.81
N LYS A 300 19.19 -11.06 -11.60
CA LYS A 300 20.07 -11.03 -10.43
C LYS A 300 21.01 -9.83 -10.48
N ALA A 301 21.69 -9.63 -11.58
CA ALA A 301 22.59 -8.49 -11.76
C ALA A 301 21.82 -7.15 -11.68
N LEU A 302 20.56 -7.12 -12.15
CA LEU A 302 19.69 -5.96 -12.02
C LEU A 302 19.38 -5.66 -10.55
N ILE A 303 18.95 -6.64 -9.76
CA ILE A 303 18.65 -6.49 -8.33
C ILE A 303 19.91 -6.05 -7.57
N ASP A 304 21.04 -6.70 -7.83
CA ASP A 304 22.31 -6.37 -7.18
C ASP A 304 22.73 -4.92 -7.46
N THR A 305 22.55 -4.45 -8.70
CA THR A 305 22.97 -3.12 -9.13
C THR A 305 21.98 -2.02 -8.77
N ALA A 306 20.68 -2.25 -9.06
CA ALA A 306 19.67 -1.22 -8.93
C ALA A 306 19.11 -1.12 -7.51
N TRP A 307 19.15 -2.19 -6.70
CA TRP A 307 18.53 -2.24 -5.38
C TRP A 307 19.41 -2.88 -4.30
N ALA A 308 20.75 -2.82 -4.48
CA ALA A 308 21.75 -3.31 -3.51
C ALA A 308 21.52 -4.77 -3.07
N GLY A 309 21.04 -5.62 -3.98
CA GLY A 309 20.77 -7.04 -3.73
C GLY A 309 19.52 -7.33 -2.91
N ARG A 310 18.67 -6.34 -2.63
CA ARG A 310 17.51 -6.45 -1.71
C ARG A 310 16.17 -6.54 -2.44
N GLY A 311 16.08 -7.31 -3.47
CA GLY A 311 14.83 -7.64 -4.16
C GLY A 311 14.71 -9.14 -4.24
N GLN A 312 13.50 -9.65 -4.31
CA GLN A 312 13.27 -11.08 -4.56
C GLN A 312 12.92 -11.28 -6.02
N PRO A 313 13.62 -12.15 -6.77
CA PRO A 313 13.22 -12.48 -8.13
C PRO A 313 11.82 -13.09 -8.16
N ILE A 314 11.01 -12.68 -9.14
CA ILE A 314 9.69 -13.27 -9.44
C ILE A 314 9.57 -13.46 -10.95
N GLY A 315 8.79 -14.45 -11.38
CA GLY A 315 8.63 -14.77 -12.81
C GLY A 315 7.30 -14.35 -13.41
N THR A 316 6.35 -13.89 -12.56
CA THR A 316 4.99 -13.45 -12.96
C THR A 316 4.44 -12.43 -11.98
N MET A 317 3.24 -11.90 -12.25
CA MET A 317 2.47 -11.00 -11.38
C MET A 317 1.81 -11.78 -10.23
N VAL A 318 2.59 -12.60 -9.51
CA VAL A 318 2.11 -13.38 -8.36
C VAL A 318 3.20 -13.42 -7.32
N PRO A 319 3.03 -12.76 -6.17
CA PRO A 319 4.00 -12.81 -5.08
C PRO A 319 3.93 -14.14 -4.32
N PRO A 320 5.02 -14.57 -3.64
CA PRO A 320 5.07 -15.83 -2.88
C PRO A 320 4.06 -15.94 -1.74
N THR A 321 3.41 -14.85 -1.36
CA THR A 321 2.35 -14.82 -0.34
C THR A 321 1.01 -15.31 -0.85
N ASP A 322 0.82 -15.40 -2.17
CA ASP A 322 -0.42 -15.87 -2.76
C ASP A 322 -0.48 -17.40 -2.85
N PRO A 323 -1.64 -18.03 -2.56
CA PRO A 323 -1.79 -19.49 -2.59
C PRO A 323 -1.51 -20.16 -3.94
N TRP A 324 -1.59 -19.40 -5.03
CA TRP A 324 -1.33 -19.87 -6.41
C TRP A 324 0.05 -19.49 -6.93
N TYR A 325 0.95 -19.04 -6.05
CA TYR A 325 2.34 -18.80 -6.44
C TYR A 325 3.00 -20.07 -6.97
N GLU A 326 3.73 -19.91 -8.06
CA GLU A 326 4.69 -20.88 -8.58
C GLU A 326 5.97 -20.13 -8.97
N ASP A 327 7.12 -20.68 -8.61
CA ASP A 327 8.39 -20.10 -9.05
C ASP A 327 8.53 -20.27 -10.57
N ARG A 328 8.51 -19.16 -11.28
CA ARG A 328 8.66 -19.08 -12.75
C ARG A 328 9.88 -18.26 -13.15
N THR A 329 10.79 -18.02 -12.23
CA THR A 329 12.03 -17.28 -12.52
C THR A 329 12.91 -17.99 -13.54
N GLY A 330 12.75 -19.30 -13.66
CA GLY A 330 13.45 -20.14 -14.64
C GLY A 330 12.84 -20.20 -16.04
N ASP A 331 11.66 -19.60 -16.28
CA ASP A 331 10.99 -19.66 -17.60
C ASP A 331 11.80 -18.94 -18.70
N TYR A 332 12.52 -17.87 -18.32
CA TYR A 332 13.37 -17.07 -19.21
C TYR A 332 14.75 -16.85 -18.58
N PRO A 333 15.61 -17.88 -18.58
CA PRO A 333 16.97 -17.72 -18.06
C PRO A 333 17.74 -16.71 -18.93
N TYR A 334 18.61 -15.92 -18.29
CA TYR A 334 19.44 -14.94 -19.01
C TYR A 334 20.23 -15.59 -20.14
N ASP A 335 19.90 -15.23 -21.37
CA ASP A 335 20.51 -15.76 -22.60
C ASP A 335 20.47 -14.72 -23.73
N GLN A 336 21.51 -13.92 -23.84
CA GLN A 336 21.64 -12.92 -24.91
C GLN A 336 21.72 -13.52 -26.32
N ALA A 337 22.25 -14.73 -26.47
CA ALA A 337 22.32 -15.35 -27.76
C ALA A 337 20.91 -15.74 -28.23
N LYS A 338 20.09 -16.29 -27.32
CA LYS A 338 18.68 -16.57 -27.56
C LYS A 338 17.88 -15.31 -27.88
N ALA A 339 18.11 -14.24 -27.14
CA ALA A 339 17.47 -12.95 -27.38
C ALA A 339 17.80 -12.43 -28.80
N LYS A 340 19.07 -12.41 -29.20
CA LYS A 340 19.49 -12.03 -30.56
C LYS A 340 18.87 -12.91 -31.63
N GLN A 341 18.80 -14.21 -31.41
CA GLN A 341 18.15 -15.15 -32.33
C GLN A 341 16.67 -14.80 -32.55
N LEU A 342 15.93 -14.49 -31.45
CA LEU A 342 14.51 -14.12 -31.54
C LEU A 342 14.29 -12.80 -32.28
N LEU A 343 15.20 -11.84 -32.12
CA LEU A 343 15.16 -10.55 -32.81
C LEU A 343 15.53 -10.68 -34.31
N GLY A 344 16.15 -11.79 -34.73
CA GLY A 344 16.49 -12.04 -36.15
C GLY A 344 17.44 -11.02 -36.76
N GLY A 345 18.35 -10.44 -35.94
CA GLY A 345 19.30 -9.40 -36.35
C GLY A 345 18.71 -8.01 -36.53
N LYS A 346 17.44 -7.81 -36.19
CA LYS A 346 16.80 -6.48 -36.23
C LYS A 346 17.23 -5.65 -35.05
N THR A 347 17.28 -4.34 -35.26
CA THR A 347 17.54 -3.34 -34.22
C THR A 347 16.29 -2.50 -34.03
N TYR A 348 15.99 -2.14 -32.77
CA TYR A 348 14.83 -1.33 -32.41
C TYR A 348 15.25 -0.14 -31.54
N ASN A 349 14.65 1.02 -31.79
CA ASN A 349 14.75 2.19 -30.94
C ASN A 349 13.40 2.37 -30.24
N VAL A 350 13.37 2.37 -28.92
CA VAL A 350 12.14 2.36 -28.12
C VAL A 350 12.16 3.44 -27.05
N LYS A 351 11.00 4.01 -26.75
CA LYS A 351 10.82 4.98 -25.67
C LYS A 351 10.54 4.26 -24.35
N MET A 352 11.40 4.49 -23.36
CA MET A 352 11.21 3.99 -22.00
C MET A 352 10.79 5.15 -21.09
N ARG A 353 9.49 5.31 -20.83
CA ARG A 353 8.92 6.35 -19.98
C ARG A 353 8.65 5.80 -18.59
N ILE A 354 9.34 6.32 -17.60
CA ILE A 354 9.32 5.79 -16.23
C ILE A 354 8.92 6.87 -15.22
N PRO A 355 8.36 6.53 -14.06
CA PRO A 355 8.22 7.48 -12.97
C PRO A 355 9.61 7.92 -12.48
N ASN A 356 9.76 9.18 -12.11
CA ASN A 356 10.99 9.68 -11.51
C ASN A 356 11.11 9.23 -10.03
N LEU A 357 11.20 7.92 -9.83
CA LEU A 357 11.37 7.26 -8.54
C LEU A 357 12.69 6.47 -8.53
N PRO A 358 13.39 6.38 -7.40
CA PRO A 358 14.74 5.81 -7.32
C PRO A 358 14.84 4.41 -7.94
N TYR A 359 13.94 3.48 -7.57
CA TYR A 359 13.95 2.11 -8.09
C TYR A 359 13.76 2.05 -9.61
N ALA A 360 12.86 2.88 -10.15
CA ALA A 360 12.54 2.87 -11.56
C ALA A 360 13.70 3.44 -12.39
N VAL A 361 14.30 4.53 -11.92
CA VAL A 361 15.46 5.17 -12.59
C VAL A 361 16.65 4.24 -12.57
N ALA A 362 16.99 3.63 -11.43
CA ALA A 362 18.11 2.71 -11.30
C ALA A 362 17.91 1.44 -12.18
N SER A 363 16.73 0.82 -12.10
CA SER A 363 16.40 -0.36 -12.92
C SER A 363 16.44 -0.05 -14.41
N ALA A 364 15.92 1.11 -14.84
CA ALA A 364 15.91 1.51 -16.25
C ALA A 364 17.32 1.63 -16.84
N GLN A 365 18.30 2.08 -16.09
CA GLN A 365 19.69 2.17 -16.58
C GLN A 365 20.28 0.78 -16.82
N VAL A 366 20.02 -0.18 -15.93
CA VAL A 366 20.49 -1.56 -16.10
C VAL A 366 19.76 -2.21 -17.28
N VAL A 367 18.44 -2.11 -17.36
CA VAL A 367 17.63 -2.62 -18.48
C VAL A 367 18.12 -2.05 -19.81
N LYS A 368 18.31 -0.73 -19.91
CA LYS A 368 18.85 -0.08 -21.11
C LYS A 368 20.20 -0.66 -21.53
N SER A 369 21.11 -0.83 -20.58
CA SER A 369 22.46 -1.35 -20.86
C SER A 369 22.40 -2.80 -21.38
N GLN A 370 21.58 -3.65 -20.77
CA GLN A 370 21.46 -5.06 -21.16
C GLN A 370 20.74 -5.23 -22.51
N LEU A 371 19.67 -4.47 -22.76
CA LEU A 371 18.92 -4.50 -24.00
C LEU A 371 19.74 -3.99 -25.21
N ALA A 372 20.59 -2.99 -25.00
CA ALA A 372 21.48 -2.48 -26.05
C ALA A 372 22.41 -3.57 -26.60
N GLN A 373 22.83 -4.53 -25.76
CA GLN A 373 23.71 -5.63 -26.18
C GLN A 373 23.04 -6.60 -27.14
N VAL A 374 21.71 -6.62 -27.19
CA VAL A 374 20.94 -7.48 -28.11
C VAL A 374 20.29 -6.72 -29.26
N GLY A 375 20.47 -5.39 -29.33
CA GLY A 375 19.96 -4.55 -30.44
C GLY A 375 18.67 -3.80 -30.12
N ILE A 376 18.28 -3.68 -28.86
CA ILE A 376 17.16 -2.83 -28.43
C ILE A 376 17.72 -1.59 -27.72
N ASN A 377 17.60 -0.42 -28.35
CA ASN A 377 18.12 0.85 -27.84
C ASN A 377 16.97 1.60 -27.13
N ALA A 378 16.99 1.65 -25.81
CA ALA A 378 15.98 2.34 -25.03
C ALA A 378 16.39 3.80 -24.79
N ASP A 379 15.49 4.73 -25.11
CA ASP A 379 15.60 6.14 -24.73
C ASP A 379 14.78 6.38 -23.46
N ILE A 380 15.46 6.71 -22.35
CA ILE A 380 14.84 6.83 -21.02
C ILE A 380 14.36 8.26 -20.82
N GLU A 381 13.06 8.42 -20.54
CA GLU A 381 12.42 9.68 -20.16
C GLU A 381 11.78 9.55 -18.76
N PRO A 382 12.43 10.06 -17.69
CA PRO A 382 11.79 10.12 -16.37
C PRO A 382 10.67 11.16 -16.35
N LEU A 383 9.50 10.77 -15.87
CA LEU A 383 8.31 11.62 -15.75
C LEU A 383 8.02 11.91 -14.27
N GLU A 384 7.56 13.12 -13.98
CA GLU A 384 7.06 13.45 -12.64
C GLU A 384 5.97 12.46 -12.23
N PHE A 385 6.04 11.99 -11.00
CA PHE A 385 5.11 11.02 -10.44
C PHE A 385 4.36 11.62 -9.23
N PRO A 386 3.04 11.40 -9.11
CA PRO A 386 2.24 10.51 -9.96
C PRO A 386 1.64 11.16 -11.22
N ALA A 387 1.43 12.50 -11.24
CA ALA A 387 0.52 13.13 -12.17
C ALA A 387 0.93 12.98 -13.65
N ARG A 388 2.18 13.26 -13.97
CA ARG A 388 2.65 13.22 -15.37
C ARG A 388 2.75 11.79 -15.91
N TRP A 389 3.22 10.85 -15.07
CA TRP A 389 3.29 9.45 -15.46
C TRP A 389 1.90 8.85 -15.70
N LEU A 390 0.94 9.13 -14.77
CA LEU A 390 -0.45 8.67 -14.92
C LEU A 390 -1.11 9.25 -16.19
N ASP A 391 -0.81 10.49 -16.55
CA ASP A 391 -1.37 11.07 -17.76
C ASP A 391 -0.78 10.44 -19.02
N VAL A 392 0.56 10.42 -19.14
CA VAL A 392 1.25 10.04 -20.39
C VAL A 392 1.27 8.52 -20.60
N VAL A 393 1.64 7.75 -19.56
CA VAL A 393 1.80 6.30 -19.66
C VAL A 393 0.47 5.58 -19.44
N PHE A 394 -0.16 5.83 -18.29
CA PHE A 394 -1.33 5.07 -17.86
C PHE A 394 -2.59 5.39 -18.69
N LYS A 395 -2.88 6.69 -18.93
CA LYS A 395 -4.10 7.11 -19.63
C LYS A 395 -3.94 7.16 -21.15
N GLN A 396 -2.84 7.74 -21.63
CA GLN A 396 -2.64 7.95 -23.06
C GLN A 396 -1.97 6.76 -23.76
N GLY A 397 -1.32 5.86 -23.01
CA GLY A 397 -0.55 4.74 -23.57
C GLY A 397 0.62 5.20 -24.45
N ASP A 398 1.12 6.44 -24.26
CA ASP A 398 2.22 6.97 -25.07
C ASP A 398 3.58 6.57 -24.50
N TYR A 399 3.88 5.31 -24.66
CA TYR A 399 5.15 4.68 -24.26
C TYR A 399 5.33 3.39 -25.07
N ASP A 400 6.57 2.91 -25.16
CA ASP A 400 6.89 1.57 -25.65
C ASP A 400 7.21 0.64 -24.47
N MET A 401 8.02 1.13 -23.52
CA MET A 401 8.38 0.45 -22.27
C MET A 401 8.17 1.39 -21.07
N SER A 402 7.83 0.81 -19.92
CA SER A 402 7.79 1.53 -18.64
C SER A 402 8.19 0.62 -17.49
N ILE A 403 8.71 1.19 -16.41
CA ILE A 403 9.00 0.44 -15.18
C ILE A 403 8.22 1.08 -14.06
N ILE A 404 7.36 0.31 -13.39
CA ILE A 404 6.63 0.75 -12.21
C ILE A 404 6.47 -0.38 -11.21
N ASN A 405 6.39 -0.04 -9.93
CA ASN A 405 6.05 -0.96 -8.87
C ASN A 405 4.53 -0.99 -8.70
N HIS A 406 3.90 -2.12 -9.03
CA HIS A 406 2.51 -2.42 -8.71
C HIS A 406 2.42 -2.89 -7.27
N VAL A 407 1.48 -2.34 -6.51
CA VAL A 407 1.41 -2.57 -5.05
C VAL A 407 0.05 -3.06 -4.57
N GLU A 408 -0.93 -3.11 -5.46
CA GLU A 408 -2.28 -3.57 -5.14
C GLU A 408 -2.27 -5.09 -4.89
N PRO A 409 -2.92 -5.57 -3.82
CA PRO A 409 -2.96 -7.00 -3.54
C PRO A 409 -3.71 -7.78 -4.62
N ARG A 410 -3.14 -8.90 -5.08
CA ARG A 410 -3.77 -9.84 -6.05
C ARG A 410 -4.21 -9.17 -7.35
N ASP A 411 -3.40 -8.27 -7.86
CA ASP A 411 -3.76 -7.43 -9.01
C ASP A 411 -3.49 -8.07 -10.38
N MET A 412 -3.04 -9.32 -10.45
CA MET A 412 -2.83 -10.04 -11.72
C MET A 412 -4.03 -9.91 -12.68
N GLY A 413 -5.24 -9.74 -12.15
CA GLY A 413 -6.48 -9.54 -12.91
C GLY A 413 -6.47 -8.33 -13.85
N ILE A 414 -5.60 -7.33 -13.63
CA ILE A 414 -5.48 -6.15 -14.50
C ILE A 414 -5.13 -6.50 -15.95
N PHE A 415 -4.45 -7.63 -16.17
CA PHE A 415 -4.14 -8.13 -17.52
C PHE A 415 -5.38 -8.63 -18.30
N ALA A 416 -6.53 -8.82 -17.65
CA ALA A 416 -7.77 -9.17 -18.36
C ALA A 416 -8.45 -7.96 -19.02
N ASP A 417 -8.15 -6.74 -18.57
CA ASP A 417 -8.61 -5.51 -19.22
C ASP A 417 -7.64 -5.07 -20.31
N LYS A 418 -7.96 -5.38 -21.57
CA LYS A 418 -7.14 -4.95 -22.71
C LYS A 418 -7.01 -3.43 -22.87
N SER A 419 -7.87 -2.66 -22.20
CA SER A 419 -7.78 -1.20 -22.13
C SER A 419 -6.82 -0.71 -21.05
N TYR A 420 -6.36 -1.60 -20.16
CA TYR A 420 -5.31 -1.28 -19.18
C TYR A 420 -4.01 -0.99 -19.93
N TYR A 421 -3.16 -0.17 -19.39
CA TYR A 421 -2.02 0.40 -20.12
C TYR A 421 -1.04 -0.63 -20.71
N PHE A 422 -1.01 -1.88 -20.23
CA PHE A 422 -0.24 -2.99 -20.87
C PHE A 422 -0.76 -3.36 -22.25
N HIS A 423 -2.05 -3.13 -22.51
CA HIS A 423 -2.75 -3.53 -23.74
C HIS A 423 -2.59 -5.02 -24.07
N TYR A 424 -2.50 -5.86 -23.03
CA TYR A 424 -2.49 -7.31 -23.22
C TYR A 424 -3.90 -7.77 -23.62
N ASP A 425 -3.97 -8.59 -24.67
CA ASP A 425 -5.25 -9.09 -25.21
C ASP A 425 -5.15 -10.61 -25.44
N ASN A 426 -5.57 -11.38 -24.44
CA ASN A 426 -5.68 -12.82 -24.54
C ASN A 426 -6.99 -13.29 -23.86
N PRO A 427 -8.05 -13.63 -24.65
CA PRO A 427 -9.34 -14.03 -24.10
C PRO A 427 -9.27 -15.26 -23.18
N GLN A 428 -8.30 -16.16 -23.38
CA GLN A 428 -8.13 -17.33 -22.50
C GLN A 428 -7.74 -16.91 -21.07
N PHE A 429 -6.97 -15.84 -20.93
CA PHE A 429 -6.60 -15.31 -19.62
C PHE A 429 -7.84 -14.86 -18.84
N GLY A 430 -8.71 -14.05 -19.43
CA GLY A 430 -9.95 -13.61 -18.80
C GLY A 430 -10.89 -14.77 -18.45
N LYS A 431 -10.94 -15.81 -19.30
CA LYS A 431 -11.72 -17.02 -19.03
C LYS A 431 -11.20 -17.78 -17.80
N LEU A 432 -9.87 -17.93 -17.67
CA LEU A 432 -9.27 -18.59 -16.50
C LEU A 432 -9.58 -17.82 -15.21
N LEU A 433 -9.52 -16.48 -15.23
CA LEU A 433 -9.86 -15.67 -14.06
C LEU A 433 -11.34 -15.85 -13.65
N ALA A 434 -12.27 -15.86 -14.61
CA ALA A 434 -13.67 -16.08 -14.32
C ALA A 434 -13.93 -17.47 -13.73
N GLN A 435 -13.31 -18.52 -14.30
CA GLN A 435 -13.39 -19.88 -13.77
C GLN A 435 -12.81 -20.00 -12.36
N ALA A 436 -11.68 -19.35 -12.12
CA ALA A 436 -11.04 -19.28 -10.81
C ALA A 436 -11.95 -18.61 -9.76
N ASP A 437 -12.62 -17.54 -10.12
CA ASP A 437 -13.48 -16.79 -9.19
C ASP A 437 -14.75 -17.58 -8.82
N GLU A 438 -15.38 -18.25 -9.78
CA GLU A 438 -16.62 -19.00 -9.57
C GLU A 438 -16.40 -20.43 -9.05
N GLY A 439 -15.22 -21.01 -9.27
CA GLY A 439 -14.87 -22.39 -8.98
C GLY A 439 -14.73 -22.71 -7.49
N SER A 440 -14.40 -23.98 -7.18
CA SER A 440 -13.98 -24.36 -5.82
C SER A 440 -12.65 -23.70 -5.46
N GLU A 441 -12.28 -23.69 -4.18
CA GLU A 441 -10.97 -23.17 -3.73
C GLU A 441 -9.79 -23.84 -4.46
N GLN A 442 -9.83 -25.16 -4.65
CA GLN A 442 -8.81 -25.87 -5.41
C GLN A 442 -8.79 -25.44 -6.88
N GLN A 443 -9.95 -25.30 -7.49
CA GLN A 443 -10.05 -24.82 -8.89
C GLN A 443 -9.55 -23.39 -9.03
N GLN A 444 -9.82 -22.53 -8.04
CA GLN A 444 -9.25 -21.17 -8.01
C GLN A 444 -7.72 -21.22 -8.10
N VAL A 445 -7.09 -22.02 -7.24
CA VAL A 445 -5.63 -22.14 -7.22
C VAL A 445 -5.10 -22.67 -8.56
N ASP A 446 -5.72 -23.72 -9.10
CA ASP A 446 -5.27 -24.35 -10.35
C ASP A 446 -5.44 -23.42 -11.57
N ASP A 447 -6.56 -22.72 -11.68
CA ASP A 447 -6.83 -21.79 -12.78
C ASP A 447 -5.98 -20.53 -12.69
N LEU A 448 -5.73 -19.99 -11.49
CA LEU A 448 -4.83 -18.84 -11.32
C LEU A 448 -3.38 -19.19 -11.59
N LYS A 449 -2.91 -20.41 -11.28
CA LYS A 449 -1.60 -20.90 -11.71
C LYS A 449 -1.49 -20.99 -13.24
N GLN A 450 -2.54 -21.46 -13.89
CA GLN A 450 -2.59 -21.52 -15.36
C GLN A 450 -2.60 -20.10 -15.96
N ALA A 451 -3.33 -19.16 -15.36
CA ALA A 451 -3.35 -17.77 -15.79
C ALA A 451 -1.97 -17.13 -15.66
N ALA A 452 -1.28 -17.31 -14.52
CA ALA A 452 0.07 -16.83 -14.31
C ALA A 452 1.06 -17.42 -15.31
N LYS A 453 0.93 -18.73 -15.61
CA LYS A 453 1.73 -19.40 -16.64
C LYS A 453 1.49 -18.77 -18.01
N LEU A 454 0.24 -18.49 -18.36
CA LEU A 454 -0.10 -17.89 -19.66
C LEU A 454 0.52 -16.51 -19.84
N LEU A 455 0.52 -15.67 -18.79
CA LEU A 455 1.22 -14.38 -18.80
C LEU A 455 2.72 -14.53 -19.03
N SER A 456 3.35 -15.52 -18.37
CA SER A 456 4.76 -15.82 -18.56
C SER A 456 5.03 -16.31 -19.99
N ASP A 457 4.29 -17.31 -20.48
CA ASP A 457 4.44 -17.87 -21.83
C ASP A 457 4.28 -16.81 -22.92
N ASP A 458 3.35 -15.84 -22.72
CA ASP A 458 3.09 -14.75 -23.67
C ASP A 458 4.09 -13.59 -23.51
N ALA A 459 4.96 -13.65 -22.51
CA ALA A 459 5.84 -12.54 -22.17
C ALA A 459 5.08 -11.21 -22.13
N ALA A 460 3.90 -11.20 -21.47
CA ALA A 460 3.01 -10.03 -21.44
C ALA A 460 3.70 -8.80 -20.82
N ALA A 461 4.62 -9.03 -19.90
CA ALA A 461 5.53 -8.08 -19.29
C ALA A 461 6.79 -8.82 -18.85
N ASP A 462 7.75 -8.12 -18.25
CA ASP A 462 8.83 -8.73 -17.50
C ASP A 462 8.77 -8.27 -16.04
N TRP A 463 8.77 -9.22 -15.11
CA TRP A 463 8.69 -8.98 -13.68
C TRP A 463 10.11 -8.95 -13.11
N LEU A 464 10.64 -7.74 -12.93
CA LEU A 464 12.05 -7.52 -12.61
C LEU A 464 12.40 -8.04 -11.22
N PHE A 465 11.58 -7.74 -10.22
CA PHE A 465 11.69 -8.26 -8.86
C PHE A 465 10.49 -7.86 -8.01
N LEU A 466 10.29 -8.60 -6.91
CA LEU A 466 9.38 -8.23 -5.84
C LEU A 466 10.08 -7.23 -4.91
N PHE A 467 9.44 -6.10 -4.69
CA PHE A 467 9.96 -5.01 -3.86
C PHE A 467 9.92 -5.43 -2.38
N PRO A 468 11.02 -5.32 -1.62
CA PRO A 468 11.02 -5.73 -0.22
C PRO A 468 10.29 -4.72 0.67
N ASN A 469 9.64 -5.20 1.73
CA ASN A 469 9.30 -4.33 2.85
C ASN A 469 10.56 -4.04 3.64
N LEU A 470 11.08 -2.85 3.52
CA LEU A 470 12.34 -2.45 4.15
C LEU A 470 12.12 -1.20 4.99
N ILE A 471 12.02 -1.38 6.31
CA ILE A 471 11.76 -0.33 7.30
C ILE A 471 13.02 -0.09 8.12
N VAL A 472 13.35 1.16 8.40
CA VAL A 472 14.34 1.52 9.42
C VAL A 472 13.66 2.36 10.49
N ALA A 473 13.89 2.00 11.74
CA ALA A 473 13.30 2.72 12.87
C ALA A 473 14.31 2.92 14.00
N LYS A 474 14.00 3.86 14.90
CA LYS A 474 14.67 3.94 16.20
C LYS A 474 14.48 2.66 16.99
N LYS A 475 15.44 2.33 17.83
CA LYS A 475 15.47 1.07 18.60
C LYS A 475 14.29 0.90 19.56
N ASP A 476 13.77 2.01 20.07
CA ASP A 476 12.66 2.07 21.03
C ASP A 476 11.27 1.86 20.39
N VAL A 477 11.16 1.87 19.06
CA VAL A 477 9.89 1.61 18.36
C VAL A 477 9.66 0.12 18.23
N THR A 478 8.48 -0.34 18.62
CA THR A 478 8.08 -1.77 18.54
C THR A 478 6.79 -1.95 17.76
N GLY A 479 6.48 -3.20 17.35
CA GLY A 479 5.26 -3.52 16.59
C GLY A 479 5.32 -3.16 15.11
N LEU A 480 6.51 -2.87 14.56
CA LEU A 480 6.68 -2.57 13.14
C LEU A 480 6.22 -3.74 12.25
N PRO A 481 5.48 -3.47 11.16
CA PRO A 481 5.00 -4.52 10.28
C PRO A 481 6.18 -5.18 9.54
N LYS A 482 6.30 -6.50 9.68
CA LYS A 482 7.31 -7.26 8.92
C LYS A 482 6.94 -7.30 7.45
N ASN A 483 5.68 -7.59 7.14
CA ASN A 483 5.18 -7.66 5.77
C ASN A 483 4.21 -6.50 5.49
N ALA A 484 4.25 -5.93 4.29
CA ALA A 484 3.36 -4.88 3.81
C ALA A 484 2.57 -5.39 2.60
N ILE A 485 1.60 -6.28 2.88
CA ILE A 485 0.76 -6.96 1.89
C ILE A 485 -0.68 -6.46 1.87
N ALA A 486 -1.03 -5.55 2.77
CA ALA A 486 -2.26 -4.77 2.75
C ALA A 486 -1.99 -3.37 2.17
N GLU A 487 -3.06 -2.67 1.77
CA GLU A 487 -2.95 -1.30 1.24
C GLU A 487 -2.60 -0.24 2.31
N SER A 488 -2.78 -0.57 3.60
CA SER A 488 -2.55 0.35 4.72
C SER A 488 -1.17 0.18 5.34
N PHE A 489 -0.65 1.28 5.93
CA PHE A 489 0.37 1.18 6.97
C PHE A 489 -0.36 1.21 8.33
N ASP A 490 -0.53 0.04 8.93
CA ASP A 490 -1.30 -0.11 10.17
C ASP A 490 -0.49 0.40 11.38
N PHE A 491 -0.93 1.51 12.00
CA PHE A 491 -0.29 2.10 13.17
C PHE A 491 -0.77 1.51 14.50
N THR A 492 -1.79 0.64 14.49
CA THR A 492 -2.48 0.18 15.71
C THR A 492 -1.60 -0.68 16.62
N GLY A 493 -0.68 -1.43 16.01
CA GLY A 493 0.27 -2.29 16.74
C GLY A 493 1.56 -1.61 17.20
N LEU A 494 1.77 -0.33 16.84
CA LEU A 494 3.02 0.36 17.14
C LEU A 494 3.03 0.86 18.59
N ALA A 495 4.20 0.75 19.23
CA ALA A 495 4.48 1.31 20.55
C ALA A 495 5.91 1.84 20.63
N LYS A 496 6.19 2.69 21.64
CA LYS A 496 7.54 3.08 22.07
C LYS A 496 7.79 2.55 23.46
N GLN A 497 9.03 2.08 23.70
CA GLN A 497 9.50 1.62 25.00
C GLN A 497 10.23 2.72 25.74
#